data_c357aafaf54e0c667cf8a69074d9eb24
#
_entry.id   c357aafaf54e0c667cf8a69074d9eb24
#
_cell.length_a   1.000
_cell.length_b   1.000
_cell.length_c   1.000
_cell.angle_alpha   90.00
_cell.angle_beta   90.00
_cell.angle_gamma   90.00
#
_symmetry.space_group_name_H-M   'P 1'
#
loop_
_entity.id
_entity.type
_entity.pdbx_description
1 polymer ?
#
loop_
_entity_poly.entity_id
_entity_poly.type
_entity_poly.pdbx_seq_one_letter_code
_entity_poly.pdbx_strand_id
1 'polypeptide(L)'
;MTYSVGNSGVMTEVIWEEGPSLQSPLLVVAFEGWFDAGECATGAIQWIVDQHDARRIARIDPEEFFDFQENRPHVDITADGERRIKWPSLDAHVIENDFPHDLVLLSGLEPRMRWRTFCDSVVEIAHDTKCEMVVTLGAMVAGIPHSRPAEVKGSAASAELARRLGLDRPSYQGPTGIIGTLHDALDSADLPVISLRVGVPHYVAGPPNPKG
;
A
#
# COMPACT_ATOMS: atom_id res chain seq x y z
N MET A 1 -5.63 8.66 23.16
CA MET A 1 -5.07 8.58 21.79
C MET A 1 -3.83 9.44 21.77
N THR A 2 -2.69 8.87 21.60
CA THR A 2 -1.42 9.61 21.54
C THR A 2 -1.04 9.72 20.07
N TYR A 3 -1.20 10.90 19.49
CA TYR A 3 -0.65 11.19 18.17
C TYR A 3 0.86 11.22 18.27
N SER A 4 1.54 10.51 17.41
CA SER A 4 3.00 10.53 17.31
C SER A 4 3.44 11.81 16.62
N VAL A 5 4.43 12.51 17.18
CA VAL A 5 5.17 13.53 16.45
C VAL A 5 6.33 12.78 15.82
N GLY A 6 6.26 12.55 14.51
CA GLY A 6 7.35 11.91 13.77
C GLY A 6 8.67 12.64 13.98
N ASN A 7 9.78 11.92 13.79
CA ASN A 7 11.16 12.42 14.01
C ASN A 7 11.52 13.66 13.14
N SER A 8 10.68 13.99 12.16
CA SER A 8 10.77 15.15 11.24
C SER A 8 10.04 16.41 11.73
N GLY A 9 9.33 16.36 12.87
CA GLY A 9 8.50 17.47 13.35
C GLY A 9 7.21 17.72 12.54
N VAL A 10 6.88 16.82 11.61
CA VAL A 10 5.62 16.83 10.85
C VAL A 10 4.58 16.06 11.67
N MET A 11 3.39 16.62 11.82
CA MET A 11 2.27 15.89 12.43
C MET A 11 1.75 14.88 11.40
N THR A 12 1.78 13.61 11.76
CA THR A 12 1.27 12.50 10.95
C THR A 12 0.05 11.90 11.62
N GLU A 13 -0.76 11.19 10.86
CA GLU A 13 -1.99 10.56 11.33
C GLU A 13 -1.78 9.04 11.58
N VAL A 14 -0.53 8.64 11.94
CA VAL A 14 -0.22 7.24 12.25
C VAL A 14 -0.54 6.94 13.71
N ILE A 15 -1.32 5.91 13.92
CA ILE A 15 -1.65 5.37 15.25
C ILE A 15 -0.95 4.04 15.39
N TRP A 16 0.10 4.01 16.21
CA TRP A 16 0.86 2.81 16.52
C TRP A 16 0.16 1.95 17.58
N GLU A 17 0.11 0.64 17.35
CA GLU A 17 -0.37 -0.35 18.33
C GLU A 17 0.82 -1.01 19.06
N GLU A 18 1.87 -1.35 18.31
CA GLU A 18 3.08 -1.97 18.83
C GLU A 18 4.28 -1.64 17.95
N GLY A 19 5.45 -1.40 18.57
CA GLY A 19 6.69 -1.19 17.83
C GLY A 19 7.38 -2.54 17.52
N PRO A 20 7.48 -2.96 16.25
CA PRO A 20 8.11 -4.22 15.88
C PRO A 20 9.63 -4.12 15.91
N SER A 21 10.30 -5.27 16.15
CA SER A 21 11.75 -5.42 15.96
C SER A 21 11.97 -6.30 14.74
N LEU A 22 12.16 -5.69 13.57
CA LEU A 22 12.19 -6.36 12.28
C LEU A 22 13.60 -6.54 11.75
N GLN A 23 13.81 -7.57 10.90
CA GLN A 23 15.07 -7.86 10.21
C GLN A 23 14.97 -7.47 8.73
N SER A 24 15.75 -6.45 8.34
CA SER A 24 15.82 -5.98 6.94
C SER A 24 14.45 -5.85 6.25
N PRO A 25 13.45 -5.19 6.88
CA PRO A 25 12.09 -5.25 6.39
C PRO A 25 11.90 -4.54 5.05
N LEU A 26 10.93 -5.04 4.27
CA LEU A 26 10.42 -4.38 3.07
C LEU A 26 9.00 -3.89 3.34
N LEU A 27 8.70 -2.64 2.97
CA LEU A 27 7.33 -2.13 3.01
C LEU A 27 6.66 -2.37 1.66
N VAL A 28 5.59 -3.16 1.64
CA VAL A 28 4.77 -3.41 0.46
C VAL A 28 3.46 -2.64 0.58
N VAL A 29 3.14 -1.83 -0.42
CA VAL A 29 2.00 -0.89 -0.39
C VAL A 29 1.08 -1.11 -1.58
N ALA A 30 -0.23 -1.19 -1.34
CA ALA A 30 -1.25 -1.15 -2.38
C ALA A 30 -2.47 -0.37 -1.91
N PHE A 31 -3.09 0.40 -2.81
CA PHE A 31 -4.30 1.15 -2.52
C PHE A 31 -5.41 0.76 -3.48
N GLU A 32 -6.57 0.45 -2.92
CA GLU A 32 -7.83 0.21 -3.62
C GLU A 32 -8.29 1.50 -4.31
N GLY A 33 -8.39 1.50 -5.63
CA GLY A 33 -8.75 2.68 -6.38
C GLY A 33 -8.30 2.63 -7.84
N TRP A 34 -7.87 3.77 -8.36
CA TRP A 34 -7.57 3.92 -9.79
C TRP A 34 -6.41 3.04 -10.28
N PHE A 35 -5.46 2.71 -9.41
CA PHE A 35 -4.29 1.91 -9.75
C PHE A 35 -4.38 0.45 -9.27
N ASP A 36 -5.61 -0.03 -9.01
CA ASP A 36 -5.87 -1.41 -8.56
C ASP A 36 -7.00 -2.07 -9.36
N ALA A 37 -6.82 -2.18 -10.67
CA ALA A 37 -7.78 -2.82 -11.54
C ALA A 37 -8.06 -4.28 -11.11
N GLY A 38 -9.35 -4.58 -10.86
CA GLY A 38 -9.79 -5.89 -10.41
C GLY A 38 -9.33 -6.28 -9.01
N GLU A 39 -8.99 -5.30 -8.17
CA GLU A 39 -8.48 -5.52 -6.80
C GLU A 39 -7.30 -6.51 -6.75
N CYS A 40 -6.44 -6.48 -7.77
CA CYS A 40 -5.34 -7.42 -7.88
C CYS A 40 -4.23 -7.13 -6.87
N ALA A 41 -3.87 -5.87 -6.71
CA ALA A 41 -2.77 -5.45 -5.85
C ALA A 41 -3.15 -5.53 -4.37
N THR A 42 -4.29 -4.96 -3.99
CA THR A 42 -4.80 -5.05 -2.60
C THR A 42 -5.20 -6.47 -2.26
N GLY A 43 -5.80 -7.22 -3.19
CA GLY A 43 -6.10 -8.63 -3.02
C GLY A 43 -4.87 -9.51 -2.80
N ALA A 44 -3.73 -9.19 -3.46
CA ALA A 44 -2.47 -9.88 -3.23
C ALA A 44 -1.95 -9.65 -1.80
N ILE A 45 -1.98 -8.41 -1.31
CA ILE A 45 -1.61 -8.09 0.07
C ILE A 45 -2.54 -8.82 1.05
N GLN A 46 -3.85 -8.74 0.83
CA GLN A 46 -4.82 -9.40 1.71
C GLN A 46 -4.62 -10.92 1.74
N TRP A 47 -4.34 -11.53 0.58
CA TRP A 47 -4.06 -12.96 0.52
C TRP A 47 -2.81 -13.33 1.34
N ILE A 48 -1.74 -12.52 1.26
CA ILE A 48 -0.54 -12.75 2.07
C ILE A 48 -0.86 -12.62 3.56
N VAL A 49 -1.61 -11.58 3.96
CA VAL A 49 -2.04 -11.39 5.35
C VAL A 49 -2.84 -12.59 5.86
N ASP A 50 -3.74 -13.14 5.04
CA ASP A 50 -4.62 -14.25 5.40
C ASP A 50 -3.88 -15.62 5.49
N GLN A 51 -2.76 -15.77 4.76
CA GLN A 51 -2.00 -17.02 4.72
C GLN A 51 -0.89 -17.12 5.77
N HIS A 52 -0.52 -16.00 6.39
CA HIS A 52 0.58 -15.92 7.35
C HIS A 52 0.09 -15.40 8.72
N ASP A 53 0.91 -15.55 9.75
CA ASP A 53 0.64 -14.97 11.07
C ASP A 53 0.93 -13.45 11.06
N ALA A 54 0.10 -12.74 10.33
CA ALA A 54 0.22 -11.30 10.16
C ALA A 54 -0.36 -10.56 11.36
N ARG A 55 0.43 -9.67 11.95
CA ARG A 55 0.06 -8.87 13.11
C ARG A 55 -0.03 -7.40 12.73
N ARG A 56 -1.14 -6.73 13.05
CA ARG A 56 -1.26 -5.28 12.84
C ARG A 56 -0.38 -4.55 13.86
N ILE A 57 0.40 -3.59 13.36
CA ILE A 57 1.32 -2.78 14.17
C ILE A 57 0.94 -1.30 14.21
N ALA A 58 0.32 -0.82 13.14
CA ALA A 58 -0.10 0.57 13.02
C ALA A 58 -1.31 0.70 12.09
N ARG A 59 -1.92 1.86 12.13
CA ARG A 59 -2.93 2.28 11.15
C ARG A 59 -2.80 3.78 10.89
N ILE A 60 -3.18 4.20 9.70
CA ILE A 60 -3.35 5.63 9.38
C ILE A 60 -4.80 6.00 9.68
N ASP A 61 -5.00 7.07 10.47
CA ASP A 61 -6.35 7.56 10.82
C ASP A 61 -7.07 8.02 9.55
N PRO A 62 -8.25 7.48 9.21
CA PRO A 62 -8.94 7.81 7.99
C PRO A 62 -9.62 9.20 7.99
N GLU A 63 -9.83 9.81 9.17
CA GLU A 63 -10.68 11.00 9.35
C GLU A 63 -10.32 12.15 8.42
N GLU A 64 -9.02 12.37 8.18
CA GLU A 64 -8.52 13.49 7.39
C GLU A 64 -8.34 13.15 5.90
N PHE A 65 -8.49 11.89 5.50
CA PHE A 65 -8.13 11.42 4.16
C PHE A 65 -9.30 10.96 3.31
N PHE A 66 -10.46 10.70 3.92
CA PHE A 66 -11.62 10.17 3.21
C PHE A 66 -12.87 11.05 3.34
N ASP A 67 -13.66 11.07 2.28
CA ASP A 67 -15.04 11.56 2.35
C ASP A 67 -15.96 10.40 2.76
N PHE A 68 -16.44 10.41 3.99
CA PHE A 68 -17.33 9.36 4.49
C PHE A 68 -18.75 9.38 3.89
N GLN A 69 -19.08 10.35 3.05
CA GLN A 69 -20.31 10.26 2.24
C GLN A 69 -20.09 9.34 1.03
N GLU A 70 -18.89 9.28 0.50
CA GLU A 70 -18.52 8.36 -0.59
C GLU A 70 -18.00 7.02 -0.06
N ASN A 71 -17.12 7.05 0.94
CA ASN A 71 -16.54 5.86 1.57
C ASN A 71 -17.22 5.61 2.93
N ARG A 72 -18.48 5.19 2.90
CA ARG A 72 -19.30 5.05 4.12
C ARG A 72 -18.76 3.97 5.04
N PRO A 73 -18.67 4.26 6.37
CA PRO A 73 -18.45 3.20 7.36
C PRO A 73 -19.57 2.16 7.30
N HIS A 74 -19.21 0.91 7.55
CA HIS A 74 -20.17 -0.19 7.58
C HIS A 74 -20.61 -0.50 9.00
N VAL A 75 -21.84 -0.96 9.14
CA VAL A 75 -22.38 -1.45 10.41
C VAL A 75 -22.37 -2.97 10.37
N ASP A 76 -21.62 -3.57 11.27
CA ASP A 76 -21.61 -5.00 11.51
C ASP A 76 -22.32 -5.36 12.81
N ILE A 77 -22.96 -6.51 12.84
CA ILE A 77 -23.52 -7.09 14.05
C ILE A 77 -22.64 -8.28 14.44
N THR A 78 -22.05 -8.21 15.63
CA THR A 78 -21.19 -9.30 16.13
C THR A 78 -22.03 -10.55 16.46
N ALA A 79 -21.38 -11.69 16.66
CA ALA A 79 -22.03 -12.93 17.06
C ALA A 79 -22.83 -12.79 18.37
N ASP A 80 -22.40 -11.87 19.25
CA ASP A 80 -23.09 -11.55 20.53
C ASP A 80 -24.23 -10.53 20.37
N GLY A 81 -24.52 -10.10 19.13
CA GLY A 81 -25.59 -9.15 18.82
C GLY A 81 -25.21 -7.68 19.03
N GLU A 82 -23.96 -7.37 19.32
CA GLU A 82 -23.51 -5.98 19.45
C GLU A 82 -23.35 -5.31 18.08
N ARG A 83 -23.77 -4.05 18.01
CA ARG A 83 -23.60 -3.23 16.82
C ARG A 83 -22.22 -2.55 16.84
N ARG A 84 -21.41 -2.79 15.79
CA ARG A 84 -20.10 -2.14 15.60
C ARG A 84 -20.07 -1.36 14.29
N ILE A 85 -19.39 -0.21 14.30
CA ILE A 85 -19.10 0.57 13.10
C ILE A 85 -17.67 0.23 12.67
N LYS A 86 -17.54 -0.29 11.45
CA LYS A 86 -16.24 -0.51 10.79
C LYS A 86 -15.96 0.69 9.89
N TRP A 87 -14.98 1.47 10.27
CA TRP A 87 -14.50 2.60 9.47
C TRP A 87 -13.57 2.12 8.35
N PRO A 88 -13.47 2.87 7.23
CA PRO A 88 -12.38 2.69 6.30
C PRO A 88 -11.05 2.75 7.06
N SER A 89 -10.12 1.88 6.74
CA SER A 89 -8.82 1.86 7.43
C SER A 89 -7.70 1.64 6.43
N LEU A 90 -6.51 2.07 6.82
CA LEU A 90 -5.25 1.76 6.17
C LEU A 90 -4.39 1.12 7.24
N ASP A 91 -4.39 -0.20 7.26
CA ASP A 91 -3.75 -0.98 8.29
C ASP A 91 -2.35 -1.45 7.82
N ALA A 92 -1.36 -1.27 8.69
CA ALA A 92 -0.01 -1.80 8.51
C ALA A 92 0.14 -3.09 9.32
N HIS A 93 0.39 -4.18 8.61
CA HIS A 93 0.64 -5.51 9.20
C HIS A 93 2.11 -5.89 9.03
N VAL A 94 2.63 -6.70 9.94
CA VAL A 94 3.95 -7.31 9.81
C VAL A 94 3.84 -8.83 9.73
N ILE A 95 4.75 -9.41 8.96
CA ILE A 95 5.02 -10.85 8.91
C ILE A 95 6.51 -11.03 9.17
N GLU A 96 6.82 -11.74 10.24
CA GLU A 96 8.18 -11.94 10.73
C GLU A 96 8.62 -13.39 10.46
N ASN A 97 9.88 -13.58 10.07
CA ASN A 97 10.54 -14.88 9.92
C ASN A 97 10.02 -15.86 8.86
N ASP A 98 9.04 -15.50 8.07
CA ASP A 98 8.50 -16.38 7.00
C ASP A 98 9.22 -16.19 5.65
N PHE A 99 9.95 -15.08 5.49
CA PHE A 99 10.66 -14.70 4.27
C PHE A 99 12.11 -14.30 4.58
N PRO A 100 12.98 -14.18 3.56
CA PRO A 100 14.35 -13.67 3.74
C PRO A 100 14.40 -12.25 4.31
N HIS A 101 13.35 -11.46 4.10
CA HIS A 101 13.11 -10.14 4.66
C HIS A 101 11.78 -10.17 5.42
N ASP A 102 11.72 -9.53 6.57
CA ASP A 102 10.43 -9.30 7.19
C ASP A 102 9.58 -8.37 6.31
N LEU A 103 8.27 -8.55 6.33
CA LEU A 103 7.37 -7.75 5.50
C LEU A 103 6.53 -6.82 6.37
N VAL A 104 6.48 -5.57 5.96
CA VAL A 104 5.47 -4.60 6.41
C VAL A 104 4.49 -4.43 5.26
N LEU A 105 3.23 -4.75 5.49
CA LEU A 105 2.17 -4.74 4.47
C LEU A 105 1.19 -3.62 4.79
N LEU A 106 1.11 -2.61 3.93
CA LEU A 106 0.18 -1.49 4.06
C LEU A 106 -0.83 -1.52 2.92
N SER A 107 -2.10 -1.69 3.25
CA SER A 107 -3.17 -1.66 2.24
C SER A 107 -4.45 -1.02 2.78
N GLY A 108 -5.27 -0.53 1.85
CA GLY A 108 -6.56 0.07 2.13
C GLY A 108 -7.02 0.93 0.97
N LEU A 109 -8.02 1.77 1.21
CA LEU A 109 -8.55 2.67 0.20
C LEU A 109 -7.56 3.75 -0.21
N GLU A 110 -7.58 4.15 -1.48
CA GLU A 110 -6.85 5.33 -1.97
C GLU A 110 -7.36 6.61 -1.28
N PRO A 111 -6.46 7.44 -0.67
CA PRO A 111 -6.90 8.67 -0.01
C PRO A 111 -7.43 9.69 -1.01
N ARG A 112 -8.51 10.39 -0.63
CA ARG A 112 -9.15 11.42 -1.45
C ARG A 112 -8.57 12.82 -1.23
N MET A 113 -8.02 13.07 -0.05
CA MET A 113 -7.58 14.39 0.41
C MET A 113 -6.23 14.31 1.12
N ARG A 114 -5.60 15.47 1.30
CA ARG A 114 -4.37 15.64 2.09
C ARG A 114 -3.24 14.68 1.71
N TRP A 115 -3.04 14.47 0.43
CA TRP A 115 -2.08 13.49 -0.10
C TRP A 115 -0.67 13.65 0.44
N ARG A 116 -0.21 14.88 0.68
CA ARG A 116 1.14 15.12 1.26
C ARG A 116 1.23 14.54 2.66
N THR A 117 0.30 14.91 3.55
CA THR A 117 0.24 14.38 4.92
C THR A 117 0.09 12.86 4.93
N PHE A 118 -0.68 12.32 3.99
CA PHE A 118 -0.82 10.87 3.82
C PHE A 118 0.51 10.22 3.43
N CYS A 119 1.23 10.78 2.45
CA CYS A 119 2.54 10.28 2.06
C CYS A 119 3.57 10.39 3.21
N ASP A 120 3.53 11.50 3.99
CA ASP A 120 4.37 11.66 5.17
C ASP A 120 4.09 10.57 6.21
N SER A 121 2.82 10.16 6.38
CA SER A 121 2.44 9.04 7.25
C SER A 121 3.01 7.69 6.77
N VAL A 122 3.03 7.44 5.46
CA VAL A 122 3.65 6.23 4.89
C VAL A 122 5.16 6.26 5.05
N VAL A 123 5.79 7.43 4.84
CA VAL A 123 7.23 7.64 5.09
C VAL A 123 7.57 7.38 6.56
N GLU A 124 6.76 7.85 7.51
CA GLU A 124 6.93 7.57 8.93
C GLU A 124 6.91 6.06 9.21
N ILE A 125 5.91 5.35 8.68
CA ILE A 125 5.84 3.87 8.85
C ILE A 125 7.12 3.21 8.33
N ALA A 126 7.60 3.60 7.14
CA ALA A 126 8.81 3.04 6.55
C ALA A 126 10.07 3.33 7.41
N HIS A 127 10.19 4.54 7.96
CA HIS A 127 11.32 4.92 8.80
C HIS A 127 11.28 4.25 10.17
N ASP A 128 10.14 4.25 10.85
CA ASP A 128 10.02 3.71 12.20
C ASP A 128 10.15 2.18 12.21
N THR A 129 9.74 1.52 11.13
CA THR A 129 9.99 0.09 10.90
C THR A 129 11.37 -0.20 10.31
N LYS A 130 12.16 0.82 9.96
CA LYS A 130 13.50 0.73 9.34
C LYS A 130 13.51 -0.07 8.03
N CYS A 131 12.51 0.12 7.20
CA CYS A 131 12.43 -0.54 5.92
C CYS A 131 13.62 -0.21 5.01
N GLU A 132 14.21 -1.23 4.39
CA GLU A 132 15.31 -1.07 3.44
C GLU A 132 14.83 -0.59 2.07
N MET A 133 13.59 -0.90 1.72
CA MET A 133 12.98 -0.53 0.44
C MET A 133 11.46 -0.55 0.55
N VAL A 134 10.82 0.29 -0.26
CA VAL A 134 9.35 0.29 -0.44
C VAL A 134 9.01 -0.29 -1.82
N VAL A 135 8.02 -1.18 -1.84
CA VAL A 135 7.48 -1.80 -3.05
C VAL A 135 6.03 -1.41 -3.20
N THR A 136 5.68 -0.60 -4.19
CA THR A 136 4.28 -0.31 -4.49
C THR A 136 3.74 -1.31 -5.51
N LEU A 137 2.58 -1.90 -5.20
CA LEU A 137 1.86 -2.78 -6.11
C LEU A 137 0.76 -2.01 -6.82
N GLY A 138 0.47 -2.44 -8.05
CA GLY A 138 -0.62 -1.87 -8.83
C GLY A 138 -1.11 -2.80 -9.92
N ALA A 139 -2.33 -2.54 -10.38
CA ALA A 139 -2.94 -3.24 -11.50
C ALA A 139 -3.60 -2.25 -12.45
N MET A 140 -3.42 -2.46 -13.75
CA MET A 140 -3.94 -1.57 -14.78
C MET A 140 -4.72 -2.35 -15.82
N VAL A 141 -5.83 -1.78 -16.29
CA VAL A 141 -6.56 -2.34 -17.42
C VAL A 141 -5.68 -2.35 -18.67
N ALA A 142 -5.58 -3.49 -19.33
CA ALA A 142 -4.70 -3.70 -20.46
C ALA A 142 -5.38 -4.52 -21.58
N GLY A 143 -4.88 -4.36 -22.80
CA GLY A 143 -5.30 -5.11 -23.99
C GLY A 143 -4.65 -6.50 -24.07
N ILE A 144 -4.68 -7.27 -22.97
CA ILE A 144 -4.10 -8.62 -22.89
C ILE A 144 -5.19 -9.70 -22.80
N PRO A 145 -4.97 -10.90 -23.33
CA PRO A 145 -5.93 -11.99 -23.21
C PRO A 145 -5.77 -12.72 -21.87
N HIS A 146 -6.89 -13.09 -21.23
CA HIS A 146 -6.91 -13.86 -19.98
C HIS A 146 -6.27 -15.25 -20.09
N SER A 147 -6.07 -15.74 -21.31
CA SER A 147 -5.48 -17.05 -21.58
C SER A 147 -3.93 -17.07 -21.47
N ARG A 148 -3.31 -15.90 -21.36
CA ARG A 148 -1.87 -15.77 -21.13
C ARG A 148 -1.59 -15.54 -19.64
N PRO A 149 -0.40 -15.96 -19.14
CA PRO A 149 0.06 -15.54 -17.82
C PRO A 149 0.09 -14.03 -17.72
N ALA A 150 -0.29 -13.51 -16.56
CA ALA A 150 -0.12 -12.09 -16.28
C ALA A 150 1.37 -11.75 -16.16
N GLU A 151 1.80 -10.72 -16.86
CA GLU A 151 3.18 -10.25 -16.82
C GLU A 151 3.29 -9.12 -15.79
N VAL A 152 4.15 -9.32 -14.79
CA VAL A 152 4.48 -8.27 -13.82
C VAL A 152 5.59 -7.40 -14.42
N LYS A 153 5.32 -6.09 -14.51
CA LYS A 153 6.28 -5.07 -14.95
C LYS A 153 6.73 -4.23 -13.77
N GLY A 154 8.04 -4.04 -13.67
CA GLY A 154 8.62 -3.24 -12.62
C GLY A 154 9.24 -1.95 -13.15
N SER A 155 9.23 -0.91 -12.31
CA SER A 155 9.96 0.33 -12.58
C SER A 155 10.55 0.94 -11.31
N ALA A 156 11.67 1.66 -11.47
CA ALA A 156 12.29 2.44 -10.40
C ALA A 156 12.74 3.81 -10.91
N ALA A 157 12.54 4.86 -10.12
CA ALA A 157 13.01 6.21 -10.44
C ALA A 157 14.53 6.31 -10.37
N SER A 158 15.17 5.67 -9.40
CA SER A 158 16.64 5.56 -9.31
C SER A 158 17.22 4.75 -10.46
N ALA A 159 18.14 5.35 -11.22
CA ALA A 159 18.83 4.68 -12.33
C ALA A 159 19.68 3.49 -11.86
N GLU A 160 20.28 3.59 -10.68
CA GLU A 160 21.06 2.53 -10.08
C GLU A 160 20.17 1.35 -9.68
N LEU A 161 19.06 1.61 -9.00
CA LEU A 161 18.10 0.60 -8.56
C LEU A 161 17.47 -0.11 -9.78
N ALA A 162 17.06 0.65 -10.80
CA ALA A 162 16.52 0.10 -12.03
C ALA A 162 17.51 -0.87 -12.69
N ARG A 163 18.79 -0.46 -12.82
CA ARG A 163 19.83 -1.30 -13.40
C ARG A 163 20.11 -2.56 -12.56
N ARG A 164 20.18 -2.41 -11.24
CA ARG A 164 20.48 -3.52 -10.31
C ARG A 164 19.39 -4.59 -10.33
N LEU A 165 18.13 -4.17 -10.43
CA LEU A 165 16.98 -5.06 -10.39
C LEU A 165 16.42 -5.43 -11.77
N GLY A 166 17.01 -4.90 -12.86
CA GLY A 166 16.53 -5.15 -14.22
C GLY A 166 15.15 -4.54 -14.50
N LEU A 167 14.85 -3.38 -13.88
CA LEU A 167 13.57 -2.68 -13.99
C LEU A 167 13.63 -1.54 -15.01
N ASP A 168 12.47 -1.15 -15.51
CA ASP A 168 12.33 0.01 -16.40
C ASP A 168 12.50 1.33 -15.64
N ARG A 169 12.83 2.40 -16.39
CA ARG A 169 12.74 3.77 -15.90
C ARG A 169 11.36 4.35 -16.24
N PRO A 170 10.67 5.03 -15.29
CA PRO A 170 9.44 5.73 -15.60
C PRO A 170 9.65 6.78 -16.70
N SER A 171 8.78 6.79 -17.71
CA SER A 171 8.84 7.77 -18.82
C SER A 171 7.54 8.60 -18.90
N TYR A 172 6.56 8.31 -18.09
CA TYR A 172 5.28 9.01 -18.09
C TYR A 172 5.42 10.45 -17.61
N GLN A 173 4.76 11.36 -18.33
CA GLN A 173 4.61 12.76 -17.95
C GLN A 173 3.13 13.14 -18.07
N GLY A 174 2.56 13.68 -17.01
CA GLY A 174 1.15 14.09 -16.97
C GLY A 174 0.57 14.08 -15.55
N PRO A 175 -0.77 14.15 -15.43
CA PRO A 175 -1.43 14.05 -14.12
C PRO A 175 -1.07 12.74 -13.43
N THR A 176 -0.79 12.81 -12.13
CA THR A 176 -0.40 11.65 -11.32
C THR A 176 -1.44 11.34 -10.25
N GLY A 177 -1.45 10.10 -9.75
CA GLY A 177 -2.22 9.65 -8.61
C GLY A 177 -1.39 9.60 -7.33
N ILE A 178 -1.97 9.02 -6.28
CA ILE A 178 -1.32 8.90 -4.96
C ILE A 178 -0.01 8.11 -5.03
N ILE A 179 0.08 7.07 -5.85
CA ILE A 179 1.30 6.27 -6.00
C ILE A 179 2.46 7.13 -6.53
N GLY A 180 2.23 7.97 -7.54
CA GLY A 180 3.27 8.86 -8.04
C GLY A 180 3.71 9.91 -7.01
N THR A 181 2.77 10.46 -6.25
CA THR A 181 3.05 11.40 -5.15
C THR A 181 3.81 10.71 -4.02
N LEU A 182 3.45 9.46 -3.70
CA LEU A 182 4.16 8.67 -2.68
C LEU A 182 5.59 8.36 -3.10
N HIS A 183 5.82 8.02 -4.36
CA HIS A 183 7.19 7.81 -4.88
C HIS A 183 8.07 9.05 -4.72
N ASP A 184 7.53 10.24 -5.01
CA ASP A 184 8.23 11.51 -4.84
C ASP A 184 8.56 11.79 -3.36
N ALA A 185 7.63 11.51 -2.45
CA ALA A 185 7.84 11.64 -1.02
C ALA A 185 8.90 10.67 -0.47
N LEU A 186 8.85 9.39 -0.91
CA LEU A 186 9.82 8.37 -0.51
C LEU A 186 11.23 8.68 -1.04
N ASP A 187 11.35 9.10 -2.30
CA ASP A 187 12.63 9.51 -2.90
C ASP A 187 13.20 10.73 -2.18
N SER A 188 12.35 11.71 -1.82
CA SER A 188 12.74 12.88 -1.04
C SER A 188 13.19 12.55 0.39
N ALA A 189 12.77 11.40 0.92
CA ALA A 189 13.16 10.87 2.22
C ALA A 189 14.33 9.86 2.15
N ASP A 190 15.02 9.78 1.00
CA ASP A 190 16.12 8.83 0.74
C ASP A 190 15.71 7.35 0.90
N LEU A 191 14.43 7.01 0.76
CA LEU A 191 13.92 5.66 0.82
C LEU A 191 13.87 5.03 -0.59
N PRO A 192 14.61 3.94 -0.85
CA PRO A 192 14.55 3.25 -2.13
C PRO A 192 13.13 2.76 -2.43
N VAL A 193 12.60 3.08 -3.61
CA VAL A 193 11.25 2.70 -3.99
C VAL A 193 11.19 2.11 -5.40
N ILE A 194 10.42 1.02 -5.53
CA ILE A 194 10.08 0.41 -6.81
C ILE A 194 8.57 0.29 -6.96
N SER A 195 8.10 0.25 -8.20
CA SER A 195 6.71 -0.09 -8.52
C SER A 195 6.64 -1.39 -9.29
N LEU A 196 5.80 -2.30 -8.83
CA LEU A 196 5.43 -3.51 -9.57
C LEU A 196 3.97 -3.38 -9.99
N ARG A 197 3.68 -3.69 -11.25
CA ARG A 197 2.33 -3.59 -11.79
C ARG A 197 2.00 -4.73 -12.73
N VAL A 198 0.74 -5.12 -12.73
CA VAL A 198 0.21 -6.17 -13.60
C VAL A 198 -0.84 -5.61 -14.54
N GLY A 199 -0.97 -6.21 -15.74
CA GLY A 199 -2.06 -5.93 -16.66
C GLY A 199 -3.28 -6.80 -16.37
N VAL A 200 -4.46 -6.19 -16.34
CA VAL A 200 -5.75 -6.89 -16.22
C VAL A 200 -6.50 -6.78 -17.54
N PRO A 201 -7.02 -7.89 -18.11
CA PRO A 201 -7.78 -7.82 -19.36
C PRO A 201 -8.99 -6.88 -19.24
N HIS A 202 -9.13 -5.96 -20.18
CA HIS A 202 -10.19 -4.94 -20.16
C HIS A 202 -11.63 -5.48 -20.20
N TYR A 203 -11.81 -6.73 -20.60
CA TYR A 203 -13.11 -7.40 -20.70
C TYR A 203 -13.43 -8.31 -19.50
N VAL A 204 -12.54 -8.43 -18.53
CA VAL A 204 -12.83 -9.13 -17.27
C VAL A 204 -13.65 -8.17 -16.41
N ALA A 205 -14.92 -8.50 -16.22
CA ALA A 205 -15.85 -7.67 -15.49
C ALA A 205 -15.80 -7.97 -13.98
N GLY A 206 -15.50 -6.95 -13.22
CA GLY A 206 -15.61 -6.93 -11.76
C GLY A 206 -14.43 -7.54 -11.01
N PRO A 207 -14.21 -7.05 -9.79
CA PRO A 207 -13.28 -7.62 -8.83
C PRO A 207 -13.89 -8.85 -8.13
N PRO A 208 -13.07 -9.72 -7.50
CA PRO A 208 -11.61 -9.71 -7.61
C PRO A 208 -11.10 -10.46 -8.84
N ASN A 209 -9.91 -10.10 -9.33
CA ASN A 209 -9.22 -10.84 -10.39
C ASN A 209 -7.98 -11.57 -9.83
N PRO A 210 -8.08 -12.85 -9.44
CA PRO A 210 -6.98 -13.57 -8.80
C PRO A 210 -5.83 -13.97 -9.73
N LYS A 211 -5.88 -13.60 -11.00
CA LYS A 211 -4.80 -13.84 -11.97
C LYS A 211 -3.89 -12.63 -12.16
N GLY A 212 -4.30 -11.49 -11.64
CA GLY A 212 -3.56 -10.23 -11.70
C GLY A 212 -2.40 -10.14 -10.71
#